data_a9c6b5a9eaceb4f285e66839831007c5
#
_entry.id   a9c6b5a9eaceb4f285e66839831007c5
#
_cell.length_a   1.000
_cell.length_b   1.000
_cell.length_c   1.000
_cell.angle_alpha   90.00
_cell.angle_beta   90.00
_cell.angle_gamma   90.00
#
_symmetry.space_group_name_H-M   'P 1'
#
loop_
_entity.id
_entity.type
_entity.pdbx_description
1 polymer ?
#
loop_
_entity_poly.entity_id
_entity_poly.type
_entity_poly.pdbx_seq_one_letter_code
_entity_poly.pdbx_strand_id
1 'polypeptide(L)'
;SVGITMNLENQEWNTFLNTRKAGDYSVARNGWVADYNDPICFLDMWISSSGNNDVQFGKGDHATVKAYSLDLTPYGLDTKVENGTWAETYDVLISAIKSCTDNDNRYAMMHIAEDMLMDTGCIVPLYFYTDIYMLDDSVHGFFSNPLGYKYFYKCDVDGKTDSINVCIASEPDVLDPALNSAVDGATLDSHLFAGLAKWDTSADGKLEIVADCAESLPEGVVNEDGTVTYTYTLRDGLKWSDGQDLKASDFVFAWKRAASEELGADYGYMFENVKGYPNDLAVEATDDKTIVVTLNNAVAYWDELLAFPAYFPVREDVVANEGWCTDASTFVSNGAYKMTGWDHNSVITLTKNDHYWDAENVTMKEIKFYLSDDTNNMLTNFKNGDWLLIDEVPTNEIATLKTEYPTEFVVAGQIGTYYVCWNINENLLP
;
A
#
# COMPACT_ATOMS: atom_id res chain seq x y z
N SER A 1 27.61 -19.09 -20.99
CA SER A 1 28.11 -18.68 -19.67
C SER A 1 28.87 -17.38 -19.82
N VAL A 2 28.55 -16.39 -19.01
CA VAL A 2 29.26 -15.09 -18.97
C VAL A 2 30.36 -15.07 -17.90
N GLY A 3 30.68 -16.22 -17.30
CA GLY A 3 31.75 -16.37 -16.31
C GLY A 3 31.39 -15.89 -14.90
N ILE A 4 30.12 -15.60 -14.63
CA ILE A 4 29.63 -15.20 -13.31
C ILE A 4 29.11 -16.44 -12.57
N THR A 5 29.49 -16.59 -11.30
CA THR A 5 28.93 -17.57 -10.37
C THR A 5 27.88 -16.90 -9.51
N MET A 6 26.66 -17.41 -9.50
CA MET A 6 25.58 -16.93 -8.67
C MET A 6 25.36 -17.93 -7.53
N ASN A 7 25.38 -17.44 -6.29
CA ASN A 7 24.97 -18.21 -5.12
C ASN A 7 23.53 -17.78 -4.79
N LEU A 8 22.62 -18.75 -4.76
CA LEU A 8 21.23 -18.51 -4.41
C LEU A 8 21.07 -18.65 -2.88
N GLU A 9 20.41 -17.69 -2.29
CA GLU A 9 20.02 -17.70 -0.88
C GLU A 9 18.50 -17.56 -0.80
N ASN A 10 17.88 -18.38 0.01
CA ASN A 10 16.46 -18.30 0.30
C ASN A 10 16.29 -17.84 1.74
N GLN A 11 15.41 -16.86 1.95
CA GLN A 11 15.11 -16.27 3.26
C GLN A 11 13.62 -16.35 3.51
N GLU A 12 13.23 -16.35 4.78
CA GLU A 12 11.87 -16.14 5.21
C GLU A 12 11.40 -14.74 4.75
N TRP A 13 10.09 -14.57 4.48
CA TRP A 13 9.56 -13.41 3.76
C TRP A 13 9.92 -12.06 4.43
N ASN A 14 9.65 -11.90 5.73
CA ASN A 14 9.92 -10.66 6.44
C ASN A 14 11.43 -10.36 6.55
N THR A 15 12.23 -11.41 6.78
CA THR A 15 13.70 -11.29 6.75
C THR A 15 14.16 -10.82 5.37
N PHE A 16 13.58 -11.35 4.30
CA PHE A 16 13.90 -10.98 2.93
C PHE A 16 13.53 -9.53 2.62
N LEU A 17 12.36 -9.07 3.04
CA LEU A 17 11.93 -7.67 2.89
C LEU A 17 12.93 -6.72 3.56
N ASN A 18 13.29 -7.00 4.81
CA ASN A 18 14.24 -6.18 5.56
C ASN A 18 15.66 -6.19 4.97
N THR A 19 16.14 -7.36 4.53
CA THR A 19 17.43 -7.49 3.82
C THR A 19 17.46 -6.64 2.56
N ARG A 20 16.38 -6.67 1.79
CA ARG A 20 16.25 -5.92 0.53
C ARG A 20 16.20 -4.41 0.77
N LYS A 21 15.41 -3.95 1.73
CA LYS A 21 15.32 -2.52 2.12
C LYS A 21 16.62 -1.97 2.67
N ALA A 22 17.34 -2.78 3.45
CA ALA A 22 18.68 -2.41 3.94
C ALA A 22 19.74 -2.34 2.82
N GLY A 23 19.44 -2.87 1.63
CA GLY A 23 20.41 -2.98 0.54
C GLY A 23 21.48 -4.04 0.78
N ASP A 24 21.22 -5.02 1.63
CA ASP A 24 22.18 -6.07 2.00
C ASP A 24 22.05 -7.29 1.05
N TYR A 25 22.15 -7.02 -0.23
CA TYR A 25 22.07 -8.03 -1.31
C TYR A 25 22.83 -7.56 -2.54
N SER A 26 23.20 -8.51 -3.41
CA SER A 26 23.77 -8.22 -4.72
C SER A 26 22.71 -8.13 -5.81
N VAL A 27 21.89 -9.15 -5.89
CA VAL A 27 20.77 -9.29 -6.83
C VAL A 27 19.61 -9.88 -6.04
N ALA A 28 18.43 -9.28 -6.19
CA ALA A 28 17.23 -9.78 -5.55
C ALA A 28 16.07 -9.91 -6.54
N ARG A 29 15.18 -10.88 -6.28
CA ARG A 29 13.85 -10.79 -6.87
C ARG A 29 13.11 -9.63 -6.25
N ASN A 30 12.20 -9.04 -6.99
CA ASN A 30 11.34 -7.99 -6.48
C ASN A 30 10.00 -8.01 -7.23
N GLY A 31 9.06 -7.25 -6.75
CA GLY A 31 7.79 -7.02 -7.41
C GLY A 31 7.15 -5.78 -6.82
N TRP A 32 6.39 -5.10 -7.62
CA TRP A 32 5.61 -3.94 -7.19
C TRP A 32 4.18 -4.09 -7.65
N VAL A 33 3.27 -4.04 -6.72
CA VAL A 33 1.83 -3.90 -6.97
C VAL A 33 1.50 -2.44 -6.73
N ALA A 34 0.71 -1.84 -7.61
CA ALA A 34 0.34 -0.44 -7.48
C ALA A 34 -0.34 -0.16 -6.13
N ASP A 35 0.02 0.93 -5.49
CA ASP A 35 -0.61 1.42 -4.26
C ASP A 35 -1.85 2.26 -4.56
N TYR A 36 -1.88 2.87 -5.74
CA TYR A 36 -2.98 3.67 -6.29
C TYR A 36 -2.95 3.62 -7.82
N ASN A 37 -4.07 3.96 -8.46
CA ASN A 37 -4.26 3.79 -9.91
C ASN A 37 -3.71 4.98 -10.70
N ASP A 38 -2.42 5.24 -10.60
CA ASP A 38 -1.70 6.19 -11.44
C ASP A 38 -0.31 5.64 -11.79
N PRO A 39 0.17 5.78 -13.05
CA PRO A 39 1.48 5.23 -13.47
C PRO A 39 2.67 5.74 -12.65
N ILE A 40 2.56 6.93 -12.03
CA ILE A 40 3.63 7.49 -11.19
C ILE A 40 3.97 6.57 -10.02
N CYS A 41 3.03 5.74 -9.55
CA CYS A 41 3.22 4.75 -8.51
C CYS A 41 4.36 3.75 -8.80
N PHE A 42 4.69 3.53 -10.08
CA PHE A 42 5.80 2.68 -10.51
C PHE A 42 7.12 3.44 -10.72
N LEU A 43 7.09 4.76 -10.59
CA LEU A 43 8.23 5.63 -10.84
C LEU A 43 8.68 6.36 -9.58
N ASP A 44 7.77 6.83 -8.74
CA ASP A 44 8.12 7.64 -7.57
C ASP A 44 8.75 6.84 -6.42
N MET A 45 8.58 5.52 -6.39
CA MET A 45 9.25 4.65 -5.44
C MET A 45 10.79 4.66 -5.56
N TRP A 46 11.35 5.14 -6.68
CA TRP A 46 12.79 5.15 -6.95
C TRP A 46 13.48 6.47 -6.61
N ILE A 47 12.76 7.46 -6.09
CA ILE A 47 13.38 8.71 -5.63
C ILE A 47 14.29 8.46 -4.42
N SER A 48 15.27 9.34 -4.23
CA SER A 48 16.28 9.15 -3.18
C SER A 48 15.72 9.15 -1.75
N SER A 49 14.58 9.82 -1.53
CA SER A 49 13.88 9.88 -0.24
C SER A 49 12.97 8.69 0.04
N SER A 50 12.68 7.84 -0.97
CA SER A 50 11.76 6.72 -0.81
C SER A 50 12.35 5.59 0.04
N GLY A 51 11.60 5.09 1.02
CA GLY A 51 11.91 3.87 1.78
C GLY A 51 11.79 2.60 0.94
N ASN A 52 11.05 2.67 -0.18
CA ASN A 52 10.87 1.55 -1.12
C ASN A 52 11.91 1.52 -2.26
N ASN A 53 12.92 2.39 -2.21
CA ASN A 53 14.02 2.43 -3.17
C ASN A 53 15.03 1.30 -2.88
N ASP A 54 14.65 0.08 -3.22
CA ASP A 54 15.41 -1.15 -2.91
C ASP A 54 16.74 -1.25 -3.67
N VAL A 55 16.88 -0.58 -4.81
CA VAL A 55 18.15 -0.51 -5.56
C VAL A 55 19.11 0.53 -5.00
N GLN A 56 18.70 1.28 -3.97
CA GLN A 56 19.52 2.27 -3.28
C GLN A 56 19.99 3.45 -4.16
N PHE A 57 19.18 3.86 -5.14
CA PHE A 57 19.46 5.06 -5.93
C PHE A 57 19.59 6.29 -5.03
N GLY A 58 20.69 7.06 -5.21
CA GLY A 58 20.97 8.27 -4.44
C GLY A 58 21.35 8.05 -2.98
N LYS A 59 21.51 6.80 -2.53
CA LYS A 59 21.97 6.46 -1.19
C LYS A 59 23.45 6.06 -1.22
N GLY A 60 24.23 6.52 -0.22
CA GLY A 60 25.67 6.21 -0.13
C GLY A 60 26.54 7.03 -1.10
N ASP A 61 27.80 6.60 -1.26
CA ASP A 61 28.83 7.31 -2.03
C ASP A 61 28.89 6.91 -3.51
N HIS A 62 27.95 6.10 -3.97
CA HIS A 62 27.96 5.61 -5.34
C HIS A 62 27.40 6.66 -6.28
N ALA A 63 28.34 7.24 -7.02
CA ALA A 63 28.03 8.11 -8.14
C ALA A 63 27.27 7.30 -9.21
N THR A 64 26.45 7.98 -9.93
CA THR A 64 25.80 7.50 -11.14
C THR A 64 26.78 6.91 -12.12
N VAL A 65 26.30 5.92 -12.86
CA VAL A 65 27.03 5.29 -13.96
C VAL A 65 27.42 6.31 -15.04
N LYS A 66 26.59 7.35 -15.23
CA LYS A 66 26.84 8.50 -16.13
C LYS A 66 26.15 9.76 -15.62
N ALA A 67 26.61 10.92 -16.08
CA ALA A 67 25.90 12.17 -15.85
C ALA A 67 24.64 12.26 -16.73
N TYR A 68 23.60 12.85 -16.17
CA TYR A 68 22.32 13.07 -16.84
C TYR A 68 22.09 14.57 -17.01
N SER A 69 21.48 14.93 -18.13
CA SER A 69 20.98 16.28 -18.37
C SER A 69 19.50 16.21 -18.71
N LEU A 70 18.73 17.12 -18.14
CA LEU A 70 17.30 17.21 -18.29
C LEU A 70 16.91 18.63 -18.68
N ASP A 71 16.04 18.78 -19.68
CA ASP A 71 15.44 20.05 -20.06
C ASP A 71 13.92 19.86 -20.16
N LEU A 72 13.19 20.44 -19.22
CA LEU A 72 11.73 20.34 -19.16
C LEU A 72 11.00 21.55 -19.79
N THR A 73 11.73 22.47 -20.41
CA THR A 73 11.12 23.62 -21.12
C THR A 73 10.16 23.22 -22.26
N PRO A 74 10.35 22.10 -22.99
CA PRO A 74 9.35 21.62 -23.96
C PRO A 74 8.00 21.27 -23.35
N TYR A 75 7.96 20.99 -22.04
CA TYR A 75 6.75 20.64 -21.29
C TYR A 75 6.17 21.83 -20.49
N GLY A 76 6.65 23.05 -20.78
CA GLY A 76 6.18 24.27 -20.16
C GLY A 76 6.77 24.56 -18.76
N LEU A 77 7.81 23.85 -18.36
CA LEU A 77 8.47 23.98 -17.07
C LEU A 77 9.85 24.64 -17.22
N ASP A 78 10.14 25.69 -16.44
CA ASP A 78 11.46 26.32 -16.41
C ASP A 78 12.43 25.53 -15.50
N THR A 79 12.64 24.26 -15.83
CA THR A 79 13.44 23.32 -15.04
C THR A 79 14.48 22.66 -15.94
N LYS A 80 15.76 22.77 -15.55
CA LYS A 80 16.89 22.15 -16.23
C LYS A 80 17.88 21.58 -15.24
N VAL A 81 18.45 20.42 -15.59
CA VAL A 81 19.59 19.84 -14.91
C VAL A 81 20.71 19.67 -15.93
N GLU A 82 21.92 20.11 -15.62
CA GLU A 82 23.09 19.93 -16.46
C GLU A 82 24.14 19.08 -15.75
N ASN A 83 24.45 17.92 -16.34
CA ASN A 83 25.44 16.96 -15.79
C ASN A 83 25.19 16.57 -14.32
N GLY A 84 23.94 16.42 -13.94
CA GLY A 84 23.55 15.95 -12.60
C GLY A 84 23.84 14.47 -12.39
N THR A 85 23.80 14.03 -11.13
CA THR A 85 23.74 12.61 -10.81
C THR A 85 22.41 12.01 -11.29
N TRP A 86 22.35 10.69 -11.42
CA TRP A 86 21.09 10.04 -11.78
C TRP A 86 19.99 10.41 -10.79
N ALA A 87 20.26 10.28 -9.49
CA ALA A 87 19.29 10.52 -8.44
C ALA A 87 18.80 11.97 -8.40
N GLU A 88 19.72 12.94 -8.43
CA GLU A 88 19.34 14.37 -8.50
C GLU A 88 18.46 14.69 -9.69
N THR A 89 18.79 14.12 -10.87
CA THR A 89 18.03 14.36 -12.09
C THR A 89 16.67 13.67 -12.06
N TYR A 90 16.63 12.45 -11.53
CA TYR A 90 15.40 11.67 -11.38
C TYR A 90 14.44 12.30 -10.37
N ASP A 91 14.93 12.71 -9.21
CA ASP A 91 14.12 13.36 -8.16
C ASP A 91 13.47 14.66 -8.69
N VAL A 92 14.25 15.47 -9.44
CA VAL A 92 13.74 16.68 -10.11
C VAL A 92 12.66 16.34 -11.13
N LEU A 93 12.86 15.29 -11.93
CA LEU A 93 11.89 14.86 -12.94
C LEU A 93 10.59 14.35 -12.28
N ILE A 94 10.67 13.51 -11.25
CA ILE A 94 9.49 13.01 -10.53
C ILE A 94 8.72 14.15 -9.87
N SER A 95 9.41 15.11 -9.24
CA SER A 95 8.78 16.30 -8.67
C SER A 95 8.05 17.13 -9.76
N ALA A 96 8.65 17.27 -10.94
CA ALA A 96 8.03 17.96 -12.06
C ALA A 96 6.78 17.23 -12.59
N ILE A 97 6.85 15.88 -12.69
CA ILE A 97 5.69 15.05 -13.07
C ILE A 97 4.54 15.23 -12.09
N LYS A 98 4.82 15.17 -10.78
CA LYS A 98 3.82 15.34 -9.72
C LYS A 98 3.17 16.72 -9.74
N SER A 99 3.89 17.75 -10.16
CA SER A 99 3.39 19.13 -10.25
C SER A 99 2.71 19.47 -11.58
N CYS A 100 2.81 18.61 -12.60
CA CYS A 100 2.24 18.85 -13.91
C CYS A 100 0.77 18.47 -13.96
N THR A 101 -0.10 19.43 -14.32
CA THR A 101 -1.55 19.22 -14.46
C THR A 101 -2.00 18.91 -15.89
N ASP A 102 -1.12 19.05 -16.88
CA ASP A 102 -1.37 18.65 -18.26
C ASP A 102 -0.99 17.17 -18.44
N ASN A 103 -1.97 16.33 -18.69
CA ASN A 103 -1.76 14.88 -18.74
C ASN A 103 -0.85 14.44 -19.89
N ASP A 104 -0.88 15.09 -21.05
CA ASP A 104 -0.02 14.72 -22.19
C ASP A 104 1.45 14.99 -21.87
N ASN A 105 1.73 16.15 -21.28
CA ASN A 105 3.07 16.50 -20.81
C ASN A 105 3.51 15.60 -19.65
N ARG A 106 2.59 15.31 -18.74
CA ARG A 106 2.84 14.44 -17.58
C ARG A 106 3.24 13.04 -18.03
N TYR A 107 2.48 12.41 -18.92
CA TYR A 107 2.83 11.09 -19.47
C TYR A 107 4.12 11.10 -20.28
N ALA A 108 4.38 12.14 -21.06
CA ALA A 108 5.63 12.27 -21.79
C ALA A 108 6.85 12.34 -20.85
N MET A 109 6.74 13.04 -19.72
CA MET A 109 7.80 13.08 -18.70
C MET A 109 7.92 11.74 -17.96
N MET A 110 6.83 11.01 -17.73
CA MET A 110 6.88 9.65 -17.15
C MET A 110 7.67 8.69 -18.05
N HIS A 111 7.51 8.75 -19.36
CA HIS A 111 8.33 7.97 -20.30
C HIS A 111 9.82 8.31 -20.18
N ILE A 112 10.19 9.59 -19.97
CA ILE A 112 11.58 9.96 -19.72
C ILE A 112 12.08 9.32 -18.41
N ALA A 113 11.27 9.31 -17.35
CA ALA A 113 11.63 8.70 -16.06
C ALA A 113 11.80 7.18 -16.21
N GLU A 114 10.91 6.51 -16.93
CA GLU A 114 11.03 5.08 -17.23
C GLU A 114 12.31 4.78 -18.05
N ASP A 115 12.59 5.55 -19.09
CA ASP A 115 13.81 5.40 -19.88
C ASP A 115 15.06 5.60 -19.02
N MET A 116 15.07 6.59 -18.13
CA MET A 116 16.18 6.81 -17.19
C MET A 116 16.37 5.62 -16.23
N LEU A 117 15.28 5.03 -15.74
CA LEU A 117 15.31 3.88 -14.86
C LEU A 117 15.85 2.63 -15.59
N MET A 118 15.33 2.36 -16.77
CA MET A 118 15.73 1.19 -17.59
C MET A 118 17.17 1.31 -18.09
N ASP A 119 17.64 2.52 -18.41
CA ASP A 119 19.00 2.78 -18.89
C ASP A 119 20.10 2.42 -17.85
N THR A 120 19.74 2.36 -16.57
CA THR A 120 20.67 1.90 -15.53
C THR A 120 20.97 0.40 -15.59
N GLY A 121 20.05 -0.41 -16.15
CA GLY A 121 20.10 -1.87 -16.12
C GLY A 121 19.93 -2.49 -14.73
N CYS A 122 19.61 -1.69 -13.71
CA CYS A 122 19.44 -2.17 -12.33
C CYS A 122 18.06 -2.79 -12.08
N ILE A 123 17.11 -2.53 -12.96
CA ILE A 123 15.76 -3.12 -12.93
C ILE A 123 15.55 -3.91 -14.21
N VAL A 124 15.15 -5.17 -14.04
CA VAL A 124 14.89 -6.09 -15.16
C VAL A 124 13.48 -6.64 -15.03
N PRO A 125 12.46 -5.98 -15.64
CA PRO A 125 11.08 -6.47 -15.65
C PRO A 125 11.00 -7.84 -16.34
N LEU A 126 10.21 -8.76 -15.77
CA LEU A 126 10.06 -10.13 -16.27
C LEU A 126 8.64 -10.44 -16.73
N TYR A 127 7.61 -10.08 -15.93
CA TYR A 127 6.21 -10.30 -16.27
C TYR A 127 5.30 -9.39 -15.45
N PHE A 128 4.05 -9.21 -15.91
CA PHE A 128 3.00 -8.56 -15.14
C PHE A 128 2.29 -9.58 -14.25
N TYR A 129 1.91 -9.15 -13.05
CA TYR A 129 1.16 -9.99 -12.12
C TYR A 129 -0.25 -10.29 -12.62
N THR A 130 -0.74 -11.43 -12.17
CA THR A 130 -2.16 -11.76 -12.11
C THR A 130 -2.44 -12.23 -10.68
N ASP A 131 -3.56 -11.80 -10.14
CA ASP A 131 -4.02 -12.25 -8.83
C ASP A 131 -4.64 -13.65 -8.98
N ILE A 132 -3.98 -14.67 -8.44
CA ILE A 132 -4.40 -16.07 -8.52
C ILE A 132 -4.71 -16.57 -7.12
N TYR A 133 -5.98 -16.84 -6.88
CA TYR A 133 -6.45 -17.34 -5.60
C TYR A 133 -7.55 -18.40 -5.77
N MET A 134 -7.90 -19.07 -4.68
CA MET A 134 -9.08 -19.92 -4.63
C MET A 134 -10.09 -19.34 -3.65
N LEU A 135 -11.35 -19.35 -4.05
CA LEU A 135 -12.49 -18.90 -3.26
C LEU A 135 -13.59 -19.96 -3.33
N ASP A 136 -14.01 -20.48 -2.20
CA ASP A 136 -15.07 -21.48 -2.11
C ASP A 136 -16.41 -20.89 -2.59
N ASP A 137 -17.14 -21.66 -3.38
CA ASP A 137 -18.43 -21.25 -3.99
C ASP A 137 -19.51 -20.87 -2.95
N SER A 138 -19.36 -21.30 -1.70
CA SER A 138 -20.25 -20.92 -0.59
C SER A 138 -20.06 -19.49 -0.09
N VAL A 139 -18.95 -18.83 -0.46
CA VAL A 139 -18.64 -17.46 -0.01
C VAL A 139 -19.30 -16.44 -0.95
N HIS A 140 -20.18 -15.63 -0.40
CA HIS A 140 -20.85 -14.55 -1.13
C HIS A 140 -20.47 -13.18 -0.54
N GLY A 141 -20.53 -12.11 -1.34
CA GLY A 141 -20.23 -10.75 -0.89
C GLY A 141 -18.74 -10.41 -0.76
N PHE A 142 -17.85 -11.34 -1.13
CA PHE A 142 -16.42 -11.09 -1.25
C PHE A 142 -16.14 -10.16 -2.43
N PHE A 143 -15.15 -9.29 -2.27
CA PHE A 143 -14.57 -8.55 -3.40
C PHE A 143 -13.07 -8.29 -3.16
N SER A 144 -12.34 -8.10 -4.25
CA SER A 144 -10.94 -7.69 -4.27
C SER A 144 -10.74 -6.51 -5.19
N ASN A 145 -9.64 -5.79 -5.05
CA ASN A 145 -9.28 -4.71 -5.94
C ASN A 145 -8.01 -5.06 -6.75
N PRO A 146 -7.70 -4.33 -7.84
CA PRO A 146 -6.51 -4.59 -8.65
C PRO A 146 -5.18 -4.31 -7.93
N LEU A 147 -5.22 -3.72 -6.74
CA LEU A 147 -4.07 -3.48 -5.86
C LEU A 147 -3.77 -4.71 -4.98
N GLY A 148 -4.55 -5.79 -5.11
CA GLY A 148 -4.36 -7.05 -4.39
C GLY A 148 -5.05 -7.15 -3.04
N TYR A 149 -5.80 -6.13 -2.61
CA TYR A 149 -6.51 -6.17 -1.33
C TYR A 149 -7.79 -7.02 -1.44
N LYS A 150 -8.07 -7.77 -0.39
CA LYS A 150 -9.21 -8.68 -0.28
C LYS A 150 -10.12 -8.27 0.87
N TYR A 151 -11.43 -8.13 0.59
CA TYR A 151 -12.39 -7.58 1.52
C TYR A 151 -13.48 -8.59 1.90
N PHE A 152 -13.68 -8.78 3.20
CA PHE A 152 -14.59 -9.81 3.75
C PHE A 152 -15.76 -9.25 4.56
N TYR A 153 -15.87 -7.93 4.74
CA TYR A 153 -16.87 -7.35 5.65
C TYR A 153 -18.31 -7.48 5.16
N LYS A 154 -18.53 -7.69 3.85
CA LYS A 154 -19.86 -7.96 3.27
C LYS A 154 -20.13 -9.46 3.05
N CYS A 155 -19.21 -10.34 3.48
CA CYS A 155 -19.33 -11.77 3.21
C CYS A 155 -20.39 -12.46 4.03
N ASP A 156 -20.96 -13.52 3.45
CA ASP A 156 -21.61 -14.61 4.14
C ASP A 156 -21.14 -15.96 3.55
N VAL A 157 -21.34 -17.04 4.29
CA VAL A 157 -21.03 -18.41 3.87
C VAL A 157 -22.36 -19.18 3.82
N ASP A 158 -22.96 -19.32 2.63
CA ASP A 158 -24.31 -19.88 2.45
C ASP A 158 -25.36 -19.25 3.39
N GLY A 159 -25.34 -17.93 3.52
CA GLY A 159 -26.22 -17.17 4.39
C GLY A 159 -25.84 -17.17 5.87
N LYS A 160 -24.72 -17.81 6.26
CA LYS A 160 -24.19 -17.77 7.62
C LYS A 160 -23.17 -16.63 7.74
N THR A 161 -23.22 -15.92 8.83
CA THR A 161 -22.41 -14.72 9.08
C THR A 161 -21.58 -14.81 10.35
N ASP A 162 -21.44 -16.00 10.94
CA ASP A 162 -20.77 -16.14 12.23
C ASP A 162 -19.26 -16.04 12.12
N SER A 163 -18.65 -16.79 11.21
CA SER A 163 -17.20 -16.71 10.97
C SER A 163 -16.81 -17.21 9.58
N ILE A 164 -15.67 -16.69 9.07
CA ILE A 164 -14.98 -17.17 7.88
C ILE A 164 -13.51 -17.41 8.20
N ASN A 165 -12.97 -18.52 7.69
CA ASN A 165 -11.56 -18.88 7.79
C ASN A 165 -10.88 -18.65 6.44
N VAL A 166 -9.82 -17.88 6.41
CA VAL A 166 -9.07 -17.53 5.18
C VAL A 166 -7.57 -17.61 5.44
N CYS A 167 -6.78 -17.76 4.39
CA CYS A 167 -5.32 -17.63 4.45
C CYS A 167 -4.86 -16.75 3.29
N ILE A 168 -4.26 -15.60 3.59
CA ILE A 168 -3.80 -14.64 2.59
C ILE A 168 -2.27 -14.55 2.51
N ALA A 169 -1.55 -14.90 3.59
CA ALA A 169 -0.09 -14.85 3.65
C ALA A 169 0.43 -15.50 4.94
N SER A 170 1.74 -15.39 5.15
CA SER A 170 2.41 -15.69 6.42
C SER A 170 2.16 -14.61 7.47
N GLU A 171 2.94 -14.61 8.54
CA GLU A 171 2.91 -13.57 9.58
C GLU A 171 3.19 -12.19 8.98
N PRO A 172 2.35 -11.16 9.19
CA PRO A 172 2.65 -9.80 8.76
C PRO A 172 3.85 -9.25 9.56
N ASP A 173 4.71 -8.47 8.89
CA ASP A 173 5.88 -7.85 9.54
C ASP A 173 5.43 -6.84 10.60
N VAL A 174 4.49 -5.97 10.23
CA VAL A 174 3.95 -4.94 11.10
C VAL A 174 2.51 -4.58 10.69
N LEU A 175 1.65 -4.33 11.67
CA LEU A 175 0.28 -3.85 11.49
C LEU A 175 0.10 -2.41 12.00
N ASP A 176 1.14 -1.60 11.88
CA ASP A 176 1.07 -0.14 12.01
C ASP A 176 0.84 0.43 10.62
N PRO A 177 -0.29 1.11 10.33
CA PRO A 177 -0.60 1.61 9.00
C PRO A 177 0.45 2.53 8.39
N ALA A 178 1.22 3.24 9.23
CA ALA A 178 2.31 4.09 8.76
C ALA A 178 3.58 3.31 8.37
N LEU A 179 3.78 2.12 8.94
CA LEU A 179 5.01 1.33 8.77
C LEU A 179 4.82 0.12 7.86
N ASN A 180 3.58 -0.35 7.69
CA ASN A 180 3.30 -1.46 6.79
C ASN A 180 3.64 -1.09 5.34
N SER A 181 4.31 -2.01 4.64
CA SER A 181 4.66 -1.85 3.22
C SER A 181 4.47 -3.14 2.41
N ALA A 182 3.58 -4.04 2.90
CA ALA A 182 3.24 -5.28 2.24
C ALA A 182 1.72 -5.39 2.03
N VAL A 183 1.30 -6.05 0.93
CA VAL A 183 -0.12 -6.16 0.53
C VAL A 183 -0.96 -6.94 1.56
N ASP A 184 -0.38 -7.97 2.17
CA ASP A 184 -1.01 -8.77 3.23
C ASP A 184 -1.32 -7.93 4.48
N GLY A 185 -0.34 -7.15 4.97
CA GLY A 185 -0.55 -6.20 6.05
C GLY A 185 -1.58 -5.13 5.69
N ALA A 186 -1.53 -4.58 4.46
CA ALA A 186 -2.50 -3.59 3.99
C ALA A 186 -3.93 -4.14 3.91
N THR A 187 -4.10 -5.42 3.56
CA THR A 187 -5.40 -6.10 3.61
C THR A 187 -5.93 -6.15 5.06
N LEU A 188 -5.08 -6.52 6.02
CA LEU A 188 -5.45 -6.53 7.45
C LEU A 188 -5.77 -5.12 7.96
N ASP A 189 -4.92 -4.14 7.64
CA ASP A 189 -5.12 -2.73 8.03
C ASP A 189 -6.43 -2.17 7.46
N SER A 190 -6.83 -2.55 6.24
CA SER A 190 -8.10 -2.14 5.62
C SER A 190 -9.35 -2.73 6.30
N HIS A 191 -9.21 -3.75 7.15
CA HIS A 191 -10.28 -4.26 8.01
C HIS A 191 -10.24 -3.64 9.40
N LEU A 192 -9.03 -3.36 9.89
CA LEU A 192 -8.81 -2.86 11.25
C LEU A 192 -8.96 -1.33 11.35
N PHE A 193 -8.62 -0.60 10.30
CA PHE A 193 -8.69 0.86 10.27
C PHE A 193 -9.66 1.36 9.20
N ALA A 194 -10.10 2.59 9.37
CA ALA A 194 -10.93 3.35 8.44
C ALA A 194 -10.32 4.73 8.21
N GLY A 195 -10.03 5.04 6.94
CA GLY A 195 -9.49 6.32 6.49
C GLY A 195 -10.57 7.39 6.29
N LEU A 196 -10.22 8.50 5.66
CA LEU A 196 -11.23 9.46 5.16
C LEU A 196 -12.03 8.85 4.02
N ALA A 197 -11.40 8.00 3.20
CA ALA A 197 -11.99 7.24 2.11
C ALA A 197 -11.69 5.75 2.25
N LYS A 198 -12.43 4.93 1.50
CA LYS A 198 -12.21 3.47 1.38
C LYS A 198 -12.54 2.97 -0.02
N TRP A 199 -12.01 1.81 -0.38
CA TRP A 199 -12.51 1.01 -1.49
C TRP A 199 -13.81 0.32 -1.12
N ASP A 200 -14.79 0.38 -2.02
CA ASP A 200 -16.05 -0.33 -1.88
C ASP A 200 -16.60 -0.74 -3.27
N THR A 201 -17.71 -1.43 -3.26
CA THR A 201 -18.44 -1.80 -4.47
C THR A 201 -19.77 -1.09 -4.53
N SER A 202 -20.06 -0.46 -5.69
CA SER A 202 -21.36 0.09 -5.99
C SER A 202 -22.42 -1.02 -6.09
N ALA A 203 -23.69 -0.63 -6.17
CA ALA A 203 -24.80 -1.56 -6.29
C ALA A 203 -24.76 -2.45 -7.55
N ASP A 204 -24.06 -2.03 -8.60
CA ASP A 204 -23.81 -2.80 -9.83
C ASP A 204 -22.48 -3.57 -9.80
N GLY A 205 -21.81 -3.64 -8.63
CA GLY A 205 -20.61 -4.43 -8.39
C GLY A 205 -19.32 -3.82 -8.91
N LYS A 206 -19.31 -2.53 -9.27
CA LYS A 206 -18.09 -1.84 -9.68
C LYS A 206 -17.33 -1.35 -8.46
N LEU A 207 -16.02 -1.48 -8.53
CA LEU A 207 -15.11 -0.90 -7.55
C LEU A 207 -15.10 0.63 -7.67
N GLU A 208 -15.17 1.28 -6.53
CA GLU A 208 -15.11 2.74 -6.43
C GLU A 208 -14.49 3.18 -5.09
N ILE A 209 -13.93 4.39 -5.08
CA ILE A 209 -13.52 5.06 -3.83
C ILE A 209 -14.73 5.82 -3.30
N VAL A 210 -15.05 5.58 -2.05
CA VAL A 210 -16.16 6.25 -1.35
C VAL A 210 -15.69 6.87 -0.05
N ALA A 211 -16.43 7.87 0.44
CA ALA A 211 -16.18 8.45 1.75
C ALA A 211 -16.40 7.39 2.85
N ASP A 212 -15.43 7.29 3.78
CA ASP A 212 -15.51 6.41 4.95
C ASP A 212 -15.72 7.24 6.23
N CYS A 213 -14.68 7.62 6.97
CA CYS A 213 -14.82 8.51 8.13
C CYS A 213 -15.25 9.94 7.75
N ALA A 214 -14.95 10.41 6.54
CA ALA A 214 -15.46 11.66 6.02
C ALA A 214 -16.95 11.54 5.64
N GLU A 215 -17.73 12.63 5.80
CA GLU A 215 -19.12 12.68 5.32
C GLU A 215 -19.21 12.64 3.80
N SER A 216 -18.22 13.19 3.12
CA SER A 216 -18.10 13.22 1.65
C SER A 216 -16.64 13.46 1.24
N LEU A 217 -16.34 13.22 -0.03
CA LEU A 217 -15.08 13.57 -0.67
C LEU A 217 -15.30 14.88 -1.47
N PRO A 218 -14.85 16.03 -0.93
CA PRO A 218 -15.10 17.32 -1.54
C PRO A 218 -14.14 17.60 -2.71
N GLU A 219 -14.56 18.43 -3.64
CA GLU A 219 -13.67 19.04 -4.62
C GLU A 219 -12.66 19.97 -3.92
N GLY A 220 -11.41 19.92 -4.37
CA GLY A 220 -10.37 20.82 -3.87
C GLY A 220 -10.55 22.26 -4.37
N VAL A 221 -10.27 23.22 -3.52
CA VAL A 221 -10.29 24.65 -3.86
C VAL A 221 -8.89 25.08 -4.31
N VAL A 222 -8.76 25.49 -5.57
CA VAL A 222 -7.51 26.02 -6.12
C VAL A 222 -7.28 27.43 -5.57
N ASN A 223 -6.14 27.67 -4.92
CA ASN A 223 -5.73 28.93 -4.36
C ASN A 223 -5.02 29.83 -5.41
N GLU A 224 -4.86 31.11 -5.10
CA GLU A 224 -4.18 32.07 -6.00
C GLU A 224 -2.71 31.68 -6.30
N ASP A 225 -2.06 30.95 -5.40
CA ASP A 225 -0.68 30.49 -5.53
C ASP A 225 -0.56 29.14 -6.27
N GLY A 226 -1.68 28.57 -6.74
CA GLY A 226 -1.75 27.29 -7.44
C GLY A 226 -1.83 26.07 -6.52
N THR A 227 -1.73 26.26 -5.20
CA THR A 227 -1.98 25.17 -4.24
C THR A 227 -3.46 24.79 -4.21
N VAL A 228 -3.79 23.61 -3.68
CA VAL A 228 -5.18 23.13 -3.62
C VAL A 228 -5.51 22.79 -2.17
N THR A 229 -6.58 23.38 -1.65
CA THR A 229 -7.03 23.13 -0.28
C THR A 229 -8.29 22.27 -0.28
N TYR A 230 -8.26 21.19 0.50
CA TYR A 230 -9.41 20.33 0.79
C TYR A 230 -9.86 20.52 2.22
N THR A 231 -11.17 20.53 2.45
CA THR A 231 -11.77 20.59 3.79
C THR A 231 -12.71 19.41 3.97
N TYR A 232 -12.32 18.47 4.84
CA TYR A 232 -13.11 17.29 5.16
C TYR A 232 -13.86 17.49 6.47
N THR A 233 -15.13 17.09 6.47
CA THR A 233 -15.94 16.98 7.68
C THR A 233 -16.07 15.51 8.07
N LEU A 234 -15.69 15.17 9.27
CA LEU A 234 -15.87 13.81 9.81
C LEU A 234 -17.34 13.58 10.17
N ARG A 235 -17.78 12.33 9.99
CA ARG A 235 -19.11 11.87 10.43
C ARG A 235 -19.31 12.06 11.92
N ASP A 236 -20.57 12.15 12.32
CA ASP A 236 -20.94 12.18 13.73
C ASP A 236 -20.71 10.82 14.42
N GLY A 237 -20.22 10.88 15.65
CA GLY A 237 -20.16 9.70 16.53
C GLY A 237 -19.08 8.68 16.18
N LEU A 238 -18.05 9.05 15.42
CA LEU A 238 -16.89 8.19 15.15
C LEU A 238 -16.21 7.78 16.45
N LYS A 239 -15.83 6.51 16.53
CA LYS A 239 -15.20 5.95 17.72
C LYS A 239 -14.07 5.01 17.38
N TRP A 240 -13.13 4.91 18.29
CA TRP A 240 -12.14 3.85 18.36
C TRP A 240 -12.75 2.55 18.90
N SER A 241 -12.10 1.42 18.68
CA SER A 241 -12.56 0.10 19.10
C SER A 241 -12.72 -0.06 20.62
N ASP A 242 -12.03 0.80 21.39
CA ASP A 242 -12.16 0.87 22.86
C ASP A 242 -13.31 1.81 23.32
N GLY A 243 -14.03 2.43 22.38
CA GLY A 243 -15.19 3.31 22.63
C GLY A 243 -14.84 4.78 22.84
N GLN A 244 -13.57 5.18 22.81
CA GLN A 244 -13.20 6.59 22.83
C GLN A 244 -13.59 7.27 21.53
N ASP A 245 -13.82 8.62 21.59
CA ASP A 245 -14.17 9.39 20.41
C ASP A 245 -12.97 9.53 19.48
N LEU A 246 -13.19 9.29 18.18
CA LEU A 246 -12.22 9.59 17.13
C LEU A 246 -12.42 11.03 16.65
N LYS A 247 -11.33 11.77 16.50
CA LYS A 247 -11.33 13.19 16.18
C LYS A 247 -10.46 13.52 14.97
N ALA A 248 -10.69 14.68 14.40
CA ALA A 248 -9.86 15.24 13.33
C ALA A 248 -8.37 15.33 13.71
N SER A 249 -8.09 15.60 15.00
CA SER A 249 -6.71 15.62 15.51
C SER A 249 -5.98 14.29 15.39
N ASP A 250 -6.68 13.17 15.42
CA ASP A 250 -6.07 11.83 15.30
C ASP A 250 -5.54 11.59 13.87
N PHE A 251 -6.29 12.03 12.86
CA PHE A 251 -5.82 12.04 11.47
C PHE A 251 -4.60 12.95 11.27
N VAL A 252 -4.67 14.18 11.81
CA VAL A 252 -3.57 15.14 11.71
C VAL A 252 -2.30 14.60 12.37
N PHE A 253 -2.42 14.00 13.56
CA PHE A 253 -1.33 13.36 14.24
C PHE A 253 -0.75 12.21 13.38
N ALA A 254 -1.60 11.30 12.90
CA ALA A 254 -1.20 10.13 12.11
C ALA A 254 -0.44 10.54 10.84
N TRP A 255 -0.94 11.52 10.08
CA TRP A 255 -0.30 11.97 8.85
C TRP A 255 1.05 12.64 9.10
N LYS A 256 1.14 13.50 10.14
CA LYS A 256 2.42 14.11 10.53
C LYS A 256 3.43 13.08 11.00
N ARG A 257 2.97 12.06 11.73
CA ARG A 257 3.81 10.94 12.16
C ARG A 257 4.31 10.14 10.96
N ALA A 258 3.43 9.73 10.03
CA ALA A 258 3.78 8.93 8.86
C ALA A 258 4.73 9.68 7.91
N ALA A 259 4.59 10.99 7.78
CA ALA A 259 5.45 11.83 6.95
C ALA A 259 6.81 12.13 7.59
N SER A 260 6.97 11.94 8.91
CA SER A 260 8.14 12.40 9.64
C SER A 260 9.40 11.61 9.32
N GLU A 261 10.53 12.32 9.18
CA GLU A 261 11.85 11.69 9.05
C GLU A 261 12.25 10.89 10.32
N GLU A 262 11.69 11.25 11.48
CA GLU A 262 11.95 10.56 12.74
C GLU A 262 11.39 9.13 12.74
N LEU A 263 10.18 8.93 12.20
CA LEU A 263 9.58 7.61 12.05
C LEU A 263 10.29 6.80 10.96
N GLY A 264 10.73 7.46 9.88
CA GLY A 264 11.40 6.81 8.76
C GLY A 264 10.53 5.80 8.03
N ALA A 265 9.22 6.08 7.92
CA ALA A 265 8.27 5.21 7.25
C ALA A 265 8.61 5.04 5.76
N ASP A 266 8.54 3.80 5.23
CA ASP A 266 8.84 3.48 3.84
C ASP A 266 7.98 4.29 2.87
N TYR A 267 6.73 4.56 3.24
CA TYR A 267 5.75 5.34 2.48
C TYR A 267 5.67 6.83 2.89
N GLY A 268 6.61 7.32 3.71
CA GLY A 268 6.64 8.74 4.08
C GLY A 268 6.62 9.67 2.87
N TYR A 269 7.28 9.30 1.78
CA TYR A 269 7.32 10.08 0.53
C TYR A 269 5.96 10.29 -0.15
N MET A 270 4.94 9.48 0.14
CA MET A 270 3.58 9.69 -0.40
C MET A 270 2.96 11.00 0.06
N PHE A 271 3.42 11.55 1.19
CA PHE A 271 2.99 12.85 1.70
C PHE A 271 3.66 14.05 1.00
N GLU A 272 4.57 13.83 0.04
CA GLU A 272 5.21 14.92 -0.73
C GLU A 272 4.22 15.79 -1.50
N ASN A 273 3.02 15.25 -1.81
CA ASN A 273 1.94 16.03 -2.40
C ASN A 273 1.39 17.09 -1.44
N VAL A 274 1.53 16.90 -0.13
CA VAL A 274 1.06 17.84 0.90
C VAL A 274 2.10 18.94 1.11
N LYS A 275 1.65 20.18 1.08
CA LYS A 275 2.52 21.35 1.28
C LYS A 275 3.24 21.26 2.62
N GLY A 276 4.55 21.57 2.63
CA GLY A 276 5.36 21.59 3.83
C GLY A 276 5.95 20.22 4.24
N TYR A 277 5.78 19.19 3.43
CA TYR A 277 6.45 17.89 3.63
C TYR A 277 7.99 18.08 3.73
N PRO A 278 8.71 17.32 4.57
CA PRO A 278 8.18 16.30 5.51
C PRO A 278 7.82 16.86 6.90
N ASN A 279 8.39 18.00 7.32
CA ASN A 279 8.41 18.41 8.72
C ASN A 279 7.35 19.46 9.11
N ASP A 280 6.74 20.13 8.14
CA ASP A 280 5.74 21.18 8.37
C ASP A 280 4.47 20.95 7.52
N LEU A 281 3.97 19.72 7.59
CA LEU A 281 2.84 19.27 6.78
C LEU A 281 1.62 20.19 6.98
N ALA A 282 1.15 20.79 5.89
CA ALA A 282 -0.01 21.68 5.88
C ALA A 282 -1.31 20.89 6.03
N VAL A 283 -1.46 20.26 7.18
CA VAL A 283 -2.68 19.57 7.61
C VAL A 283 -3.01 20.01 9.03
N GLU A 284 -4.26 20.41 9.27
CA GLU A 284 -4.72 20.89 10.57
C GLU A 284 -6.15 20.42 10.89
N ALA A 285 -6.41 20.24 12.16
CA ALA A 285 -7.76 20.06 12.69
C ALA A 285 -8.24 21.42 13.21
N THR A 286 -9.21 22.03 12.54
CA THR A 286 -9.75 23.35 12.95
C THR A 286 -10.75 23.21 14.09
N ASP A 287 -11.32 22.02 14.25
CA ASP A 287 -12.15 21.59 15.37
C ASP A 287 -12.12 20.05 15.47
N ASP A 288 -12.94 19.44 16.34
CA ASP A 288 -12.95 17.98 16.55
C ASP A 288 -13.36 17.17 15.29
N LYS A 289 -13.95 17.80 14.26
CA LYS A 289 -14.49 17.15 13.09
C LYS A 289 -13.94 17.64 11.76
N THR A 290 -13.27 18.77 11.74
CA THR A 290 -12.85 19.42 10.49
C THR A 290 -11.37 19.28 10.28
N ILE A 291 -10.99 18.65 9.16
CA ILE A 291 -9.62 18.49 8.69
C ILE A 291 -9.43 19.39 7.47
N VAL A 292 -8.44 20.25 7.52
CA VAL A 292 -8.02 21.08 6.38
C VAL A 292 -6.64 20.63 5.95
N VAL A 293 -6.49 20.28 4.66
CA VAL A 293 -5.19 19.90 4.09
C VAL A 293 -4.93 20.72 2.83
N THR A 294 -3.70 21.20 2.67
CA THR A 294 -3.28 21.94 1.47
C THR A 294 -2.23 21.15 0.71
N LEU A 295 -2.51 20.86 -0.55
CA LEU A 295 -1.60 20.21 -1.49
C LEU A 295 -0.79 21.24 -2.27
N ASN A 296 0.39 20.86 -2.73
CA ASN A 296 1.25 21.69 -3.58
C ASN A 296 0.57 22.05 -4.91
N ASN A 297 -0.26 21.16 -5.46
CA ASN A 297 -1.04 21.30 -6.70
C ASN A 297 -2.19 20.28 -6.71
N ALA A 298 -3.00 20.27 -7.76
CA ALA A 298 -4.03 19.24 -7.95
C ALA A 298 -3.38 17.87 -8.18
N VAL A 299 -3.90 16.85 -7.49
CA VAL A 299 -3.45 15.45 -7.57
C VAL A 299 -4.61 14.59 -8.03
N ALA A 300 -4.49 13.96 -9.20
CA ALA A 300 -5.59 13.21 -9.82
C ALA A 300 -6.01 11.94 -9.05
N TYR A 301 -5.09 11.37 -8.26
CA TYR A 301 -5.27 10.16 -7.46
C TYR A 301 -5.40 10.45 -5.95
N TRP A 302 -5.74 11.69 -5.59
CA TRP A 302 -5.77 12.10 -4.18
C TRP A 302 -6.75 11.30 -3.33
N ASP A 303 -7.95 11.03 -3.85
CA ASP A 303 -8.97 10.25 -3.11
C ASP A 303 -8.51 8.79 -2.89
N GLU A 304 -7.72 8.23 -3.81
CA GLU A 304 -7.15 6.89 -3.64
C GLU A 304 -6.07 6.86 -2.56
N LEU A 305 -5.25 7.92 -2.42
CA LEU A 305 -4.32 8.05 -1.31
C LEU A 305 -5.04 8.07 0.04
N LEU A 306 -6.20 8.70 0.14
CA LEU A 306 -7.00 8.72 1.38
C LEU A 306 -7.55 7.34 1.78
N ALA A 307 -7.60 6.40 0.85
CA ALA A 307 -7.98 5.00 1.07
C ALA A 307 -6.76 4.07 1.27
N PHE A 308 -5.54 4.62 1.22
CA PHE A 308 -4.30 3.86 1.42
C PHE A 308 -3.91 3.84 2.91
N PRO A 309 -3.41 2.71 3.46
CA PRO A 309 -3.15 2.56 4.89
C PRO A 309 -2.31 3.67 5.53
N ALA A 310 -1.26 4.19 4.86
CA ALA A 310 -0.43 5.25 5.42
C ALA A 310 -1.21 6.54 5.76
N TYR A 311 -2.40 6.74 5.18
CA TYR A 311 -3.30 7.85 5.48
C TYR A 311 -4.37 7.52 6.54
N PHE A 312 -4.36 6.31 7.11
CA PHE A 312 -5.31 5.94 8.15
C PHE A 312 -4.94 6.59 9.49
N PRO A 313 -5.92 6.88 10.33
CA PRO A 313 -5.66 7.50 11.63
C PRO A 313 -5.05 6.49 12.61
N VAL A 314 -4.19 6.98 13.48
CA VAL A 314 -3.74 6.27 14.69
C VAL A 314 -3.81 7.23 15.87
N ARG A 315 -3.96 6.69 17.07
CA ARG A 315 -4.10 7.48 18.28
C ARG A 315 -2.77 7.65 19.00
N GLU A 316 -2.39 8.90 19.32
CA GLU A 316 -1.10 9.26 19.88
C GLU A 316 -0.76 8.49 21.15
N ASP A 317 -1.71 8.37 22.11
CA ASP A 317 -1.51 7.66 23.36
C ASP A 317 -1.34 6.13 23.19
N VAL A 318 -1.86 5.57 22.09
CA VAL A 318 -1.72 4.16 21.74
C VAL A 318 -0.33 3.91 21.15
N VAL A 319 0.04 4.64 20.10
CA VAL A 319 1.33 4.44 19.41
C VAL A 319 2.54 4.86 20.23
N ALA A 320 2.35 5.60 21.34
CA ALA A 320 3.40 5.91 22.30
C ALA A 320 3.86 4.67 23.08
N ASN A 321 3.09 3.58 23.05
CA ASN A 321 3.47 2.33 23.72
C ASN A 321 4.21 1.44 22.72
N GLU A 322 5.46 1.12 23.02
CA GLU A 322 6.25 0.19 22.22
C GLU A 322 5.51 -1.16 22.09
N GLY A 323 5.41 -1.69 20.86
CA GLY A 323 4.73 -2.95 20.57
C GLY A 323 3.20 -2.87 20.60
N TRP A 324 2.60 -1.70 20.53
CA TRP A 324 1.14 -1.52 20.51
C TRP A 324 0.42 -2.33 19.40
N CYS A 325 1.09 -2.55 18.27
CA CYS A 325 0.57 -3.24 17.08
C CYS A 325 1.05 -4.70 16.94
N THR A 326 1.55 -5.31 18.01
CA THR A 326 2.03 -6.71 18.01
C THR A 326 1.23 -7.65 18.91
N ASP A 327 0.20 -7.15 19.61
CA ASP A 327 -0.62 -7.93 20.53
C ASP A 327 -2.07 -7.43 20.49
N ALA A 328 -3.02 -8.37 20.40
CA ALA A 328 -4.45 -8.04 20.32
C ALA A 328 -4.95 -7.23 21.55
N SER A 329 -4.34 -7.39 22.71
CA SER A 329 -4.77 -6.69 23.93
C SER A 329 -4.37 -5.21 23.98
N THR A 330 -3.41 -4.80 23.16
CA THR A 330 -2.94 -3.42 23.04
C THR A 330 -3.38 -2.74 21.76
N PHE A 331 -3.93 -3.51 20.81
CA PHE A 331 -4.32 -3.04 19.49
C PHE A 331 -5.62 -2.24 19.55
N VAL A 332 -5.54 -0.97 19.24
CA VAL A 332 -6.72 -0.07 19.13
C VAL A 332 -6.83 0.45 17.72
N SER A 333 -7.98 0.24 17.12
CA SER A 333 -8.28 0.57 15.72
C SER A 333 -9.65 1.22 15.58
N ASN A 334 -10.05 1.63 14.38
CA ASN A 334 -11.33 2.32 14.16
C ASN A 334 -12.14 1.75 12.98
N GLY A 335 -11.70 0.64 12.38
CA GLY A 335 -12.30 0.05 11.21
C GLY A 335 -13.50 -0.87 11.50
N ALA A 336 -13.92 -1.57 10.46
CA ALA A 336 -15.04 -2.51 10.48
C ALA A 336 -14.85 -3.66 11.51
N TYR A 337 -13.61 -3.98 11.78
CA TYR A 337 -13.21 -5.02 12.73
C TYR A 337 -12.24 -4.49 13.76
N LYS A 338 -12.18 -5.20 14.89
CA LYS A 338 -11.16 -5.08 15.91
C LYS A 338 -10.42 -6.40 16.06
N MET A 339 -9.15 -6.34 16.35
CA MET A 339 -8.34 -7.52 16.66
C MET A 339 -8.73 -8.07 18.03
N THR A 340 -9.05 -9.37 18.10
CA THR A 340 -9.42 -10.04 19.35
C THR A 340 -8.53 -11.22 19.69
N GLY A 341 -7.67 -11.63 18.78
CA GLY A 341 -6.65 -12.64 19.00
C GLY A 341 -5.53 -12.55 17.98
N TRP A 342 -4.32 -12.82 18.42
CA TRP A 342 -3.16 -13.00 17.59
C TRP A 342 -2.28 -14.10 18.16
N ASP A 343 -2.43 -15.28 17.60
CA ASP A 343 -1.53 -16.41 17.86
C ASP A 343 -0.44 -16.36 16.80
N HIS A 344 0.71 -15.79 17.13
CA HIS A 344 1.82 -15.56 16.21
C HIS A 344 2.21 -16.80 15.43
N ASN A 345 2.44 -16.65 14.13
CA ASN A 345 2.70 -17.72 13.15
C ASN A 345 1.58 -18.78 13.02
N SER A 346 0.38 -18.45 13.44
CA SER A 346 -0.77 -19.36 13.41
C SER A 346 -2.04 -18.68 12.89
N VAL A 347 -2.61 -17.73 13.64
CA VAL A 347 -3.88 -17.12 13.27
C VAL A 347 -4.06 -15.72 13.88
N ILE A 348 -4.56 -14.78 13.08
CA ILE A 348 -5.09 -13.49 13.55
C ILE A 348 -6.60 -13.58 13.51
N THR A 349 -7.25 -13.26 14.63
CA THR A 349 -8.71 -13.25 14.76
C THR A 349 -9.22 -11.81 14.84
N LEU A 350 -10.05 -11.45 13.88
CA LEU A 350 -10.74 -10.18 13.83
C LEU A 350 -12.22 -10.39 14.11
N THR A 351 -12.80 -9.59 15.00
CA THR A 351 -14.24 -9.61 15.27
C THR A 351 -14.86 -8.27 14.91
N LYS A 352 -16.11 -8.30 14.45
CA LYS A 352 -16.88 -7.11 14.11
C LYS A 352 -16.77 -6.06 15.21
N ASN A 353 -16.47 -4.83 14.81
CA ASN A 353 -16.38 -3.68 15.69
C ASN A 353 -17.73 -2.96 15.76
N ASP A 354 -18.46 -3.13 16.87
CA ASP A 354 -19.76 -2.48 17.05
C ASP A 354 -19.65 -0.94 17.18
N HIS A 355 -18.44 -0.40 17.35
CA HIS A 355 -18.19 1.03 17.38
C HIS A 355 -17.88 1.62 15.99
N TYR A 356 -17.72 0.78 14.96
CA TYR A 356 -17.54 1.27 13.58
C TYR A 356 -18.82 2.00 13.14
N TRP A 357 -18.65 3.13 12.48
CA TRP A 357 -19.79 3.98 12.11
C TRP A 357 -20.81 3.27 11.20
N ASP A 358 -20.34 2.36 10.36
CA ASP A 358 -21.16 1.59 9.41
C ASP A 358 -21.31 0.12 9.85
N ALA A 359 -21.28 -0.14 11.15
CA ALA A 359 -21.36 -1.50 11.69
C ALA A 359 -22.60 -2.27 11.23
N GLU A 360 -23.71 -1.58 10.95
CA GLU A 360 -24.95 -2.23 10.48
C GLU A 360 -24.76 -2.95 9.13
N ASN A 361 -23.85 -2.46 8.27
CA ASN A 361 -23.54 -3.03 6.97
C ASN A 361 -22.35 -4.02 6.98
N VAL A 362 -21.72 -4.25 8.13
CA VAL A 362 -20.74 -5.31 8.31
C VAL A 362 -21.45 -6.63 8.57
N THR A 363 -21.43 -7.52 7.59
CA THR A 363 -22.20 -8.78 7.62
C THR A 363 -21.47 -9.86 8.41
N MET A 364 -20.20 -10.16 8.04
CA MET A 364 -19.40 -11.20 8.70
C MET A 364 -19.00 -10.78 10.11
N LYS A 365 -19.25 -11.61 11.12
CA LYS A 365 -18.99 -11.28 12.53
C LYS A 365 -17.55 -11.56 12.95
N GLU A 366 -16.92 -12.57 12.37
CA GLU A 366 -15.56 -12.97 12.70
C GLU A 366 -14.81 -13.39 11.43
N ILE A 367 -13.56 -12.95 11.31
CA ILE A 367 -12.63 -13.39 10.26
C ILE A 367 -11.42 -13.98 10.96
N LYS A 368 -11.03 -15.20 10.57
CA LYS A 368 -9.79 -15.83 10.99
C LYS A 368 -8.82 -15.88 9.83
N PHE A 369 -7.78 -15.06 9.90
CA PHE A 369 -6.67 -15.06 8.97
C PHE A 369 -5.62 -16.05 9.45
N TYR A 370 -5.64 -17.26 8.90
CA TYR A 370 -4.61 -18.26 9.14
C TYR A 370 -3.33 -17.86 8.42
N LEU A 371 -2.19 -18.10 9.06
CA LEU A 371 -0.89 -17.62 8.61
C LEU A 371 -0.08 -18.80 8.07
N SER A 372 0.23 -18.77 6.78
CA SER A 372 1.04 -19.79 6.10
C SER A 372 1.60 -19.23 4.80
N ASP A 373 2.85 -19.62 4.47
CA ASP A 373 3.51 -19.41 3.19
C ASP A 373 3.67 -20.73 2.40
N ASP A 374 3.22 -21.86 2.97
CA ASP A 374 3.24 -23.16 2.29
C ASP A 374 1.98 -23.33 1.43
N THR A 375 2.13 -23.11 0.13
CA THR A 375 1.03 -23.23 -0.84
C THR A 375 0.41 -24.63 -0.90
N ASN A 376 1.16 -25.72 -0.59
CA ASN A 376 0.61 -27.07 -0.49
C ASN A 376 -0.26 -27.24 0.76
N ASN A 377 0.15 -26.63 1.87
CA ASN A 377 -0.66 -26.56 3.07
C ASN A 377 -1.94 -25.77 2.83
N MET A 378 -1.83 -24.59 2.18
CA MET A 378 -2.98 -23.79 1.78
C MET A 378 -3.98 -24.61 0.95
N LEU A 379 -3.53 -25.23 -0.13
CA LEU A 379 -4.38 -26.01 -1.02
C LEU A 379 -5.01 -27.22 -0.31
N THR A 380 -4.30 -27.86 0.62
CA THR A 380 -4.82 -28.97 1.40
C THR A 380 -5.96 -28.52 2.31
N ASN A 381 -5.80 -27.42 3.04
CA ASN A 381 -6.83 -26.86 3.90
C ASN A 381 -8.06 -26.36 3.11
N PHE A 382 -7.83 -25.76 1.92
CA PHE A 382 -8.93 -25.40 1.02
C PHE A 382 -9.74 -26.62 0.58
N LYS A 383 -9.08 -27.66 0.06
CA LYS A 383 -9.74 -28.90 -0.38
C LYS A 383 -10.49 -29.63 0.74
N ASN A 384 -10.07 -29.46 1.98
CA ASN A 384 -10.75 -30.01 3.15
C ASN A 384 -11.95 -29.16 3.60
N GLY A 385 -12.08 -27.91 3.09
CA GLY A 385 -13.07 -26.94 3.55
C GLY A 385 -12.71 -26.26 4.87
N ASP A 386 -11.45 -26.35 5.32
CA ASP A 386 -10.97 -25.71 6.55
C ASP A 386 -10.72 -24.20 6.32
N TRP A 387 -10.26 -23.83 5.13
CA TRP A 387 -10.07 -22.46 4.67
C TRP A 387 -10.89 -22.20 3.40
N LEU A 388 -11.68 -21.15 3.41
CA LEU A 388 -12.61 -20.82 2.32
C LEU A 388 -12.03 -19.85 1.27
N LEU A 389 -10.90 -19.23 1.59
CA LEU A 389 -10.05 -18.51 0.65
C LEU A 389 -8.60 -18.83 0.94
N ILE A 390 -7.82 -19.04 -0.13
CA ILE A 390 -6.35 -19.09 -0.11
C ILE A 390 -5.82 -18.20 -1.23
N ASP A 391 -4.84 -17.36 -0.91
CA ASP A 391 -4.35 -16.32 -1.81
C ASP A 391 -3.19 -16.76 -2.71
N GLU A 392 -2.74 -17.98 -2.54
CA GLU A 392 -1.75 -18.60 -3.40
C GLU A 392 -2.05 -20.10 -3.64
N VAL A 393 -1.59 -20.63 -4.75
CA VAL A 393 -1.68 -22.05 -5.08
C VAL A 393 -0.34 -22.60 -5.56
N PRO A 394 -0.05 -23.89 -5.39
CA PRO A 394 1.14 -24.50 -5.97
C PRO A 394 1.14 -24.34 -7.49
N THR A 395 2.21 -23.77 -8.05
CA THR A 395 2.32 -23.47 -9.49
C THR A 395 2.11 -24.69 -10.38
N ASN A 396 2.54 -25.88 -9.94
CA ASN A 396 2.36 -27.14 -10.65
C ASN A 396 0.92 -27.64 -10.66
N GLU A 397 0.06 -27.16 -9.77
CA GLU A 397 -1.35 -27.54 -9.66
C GLU A 397 -2.29 -26.65 -10.50
N ILE A 398 -1.84 -25.50 -10.98
CA ILE A 398 -2.67 -24.50 -11.69
C ILE A 398 -3.49 -25.12 -12.83
N ALA A 399 -2.88 -25.98 -13.65
CA ALA A 399 -3.58 -26.63 -14.77
C ALA A 399 -4.70 -27.58 -14.32
N THR A 400 -4.45 -28.29 -13.23
CA THR A 400 -5.42 -29.21 -12.59
C THR A 400 -6.56 -28.41 -11.96
N LEU A 401 -6.22 -27.38 -11.18
CA LEU A 401 -7.21 -26.54 -10.49
C LEU A 401 -8.17 -25.83 -11.45
N LYS A 402 -7.67 -25.30 -12.57
CA LYS A 402 -8.52 -24.74 -13.63
C LYS A 402 -9.57 -25.72 -14.17
N THR A 403 -9.28 -27.01 -14.11
CA THR A 403 -10.16 -28.06 -14.66
C THR A 403 -11.10 -28.62 -13.60
N GLU A 404 -10.59 -28.85 -12.39
CA GLU A 404 -11.33 -29.50 -11.31
C GLU A 404 -12.18 -28.51 -10.48
N TYR A 405 -11.73 -27.25 -10.40
CA TYR A 405 -12.35 -26.16 -9.61
C TYR A 405 -12.63 -24.92 -10.47
N PRO A 406 -13.41 -25.05 -11.57
CA PRO A 406 -13.54 -23.98 -12.57
C PRO A 406 -14.25 -22.71 -12.08
N THR A 407 -15.00 -22.76 -10.99
CA THR A 407 -15.67 -21.62 -10.34
C THR A 407 -14.92 -21.07 -9.16
N GLU A 408 -14.22 -21.92 -8.45
CA GLU A 408 -13.46 -21.56 -7.25
C GLU A 408 -12.04 -21.07 -7.55
N PHE A 409 -11.46 -21.51 -8.68
CA PHE A 409 -10.11 -21.08 -9.12
C PHE A 409 -10.22 -19.76 -9.88
N VAL A 410 -9.76 -18.69 -9.27
CA VAL A 410 -9.86 -17.33 -9.81
C VAL A 410 -8.52 -16.86 -10.38
N VAL A 411 -8.56 -16.21 -11.53
CA VAL A 411 -7.45 -15.42 -12.09
C VAL A 411 -7.99 -14.03 -12.36
N ALA A 412 -7.65 -13.10 -11.50
CA ALA A 412 -8.04 -11.69 -11.60
C ALA A 412 -6.90 -10.83 -12.18
N GLY A 413 -7.24 -9.65 -12.65
CA GLY A 413 -6.27 -8.64 -13.04
C GLY A 413 -5.62 -8.01 -11.80
N GLN A 414 -4.29 -7.82 -11.85
CA GLN A 414 -3.55 -7.09 -10.82
C GLN A 414 -2.63 -6.08 -11.49
N ILE A 415 -2.59 -4.86 -10.95
CA ILE A 415 -1.69 -3.82 -11.45
C ILE A 415 -0.34 -4.01 -10.77
N GLY A 416 0.50 -4.85 -11.35
CA GLY A 416 1.79 -5.18 -10.75
C GLY A 416 2.79 -5.73 -11.76
N THR A 417 4.07 -5.57 -11.43
CA THR A 417 5.20 -6.05 -12.23
C THR A 417 6.17 -6.82 -11.36
N TYR A 418 6.56 -8.02 -11.80
CA TYR A 418 7.63 -8.79 -11.20
C TYR A 418 8.94 -8.50 -11.96
N TYR A 419 10.00 -8.26 -11.20
CA TYR A 419 11.31 -7.91 -11.77
C TYR A 419 12.47 -8.45 -10.91
N VAL A 420 13.66 -8.39 -11.46
CA VAL A 420 14.92 -8.57 -10.71
C VAL A 420 15.57 -7.21 -10.55
N CYS A 421 16.10 -6.94 -9.37
CA CYS A 421 16.84 -5.72 -9.09
C CYS A 421 18.29 -6.00 -8.65
N TRP A 422 19.17 -5.05 -8.95
CA TRP A 422 20.58 -5.04 -8.61
C TRP A 422 20.85 -3.92 -7.64
N ASN A 423 21.50 -4.21 -6.51
CA ASN A 423 21.93 -3.16 -5.61
C ASN A 423 23.11 -2.40 -6.20
N ILE A 424 22.93 -1.10 -6.45
CA ILE A 424 23.99 -0.26 -7.04
C ILE A 424 24.98 0.30 -6.03
N ASN A 425 24.66 0.23 -4.73
CA ASN A 425 25.59 0.62 -3.67
C ASN A 425 26.68 -0.43 -3.40
N GLU A 426 26.47 -1.66 -3.81
CA GLU A 426 27.48 -2.68 -3.77
C GLU A 426 28.36 -2.60 -5.01
N ASN A 427 29.68 -2.50 -4.86
CA ASN A 427 30.65 -2.55 -5.96
C ASN A 427 30.71 -3.97 -6.54
N LEU A 428 29.63 -4.41 -7.17
CA LEU A 428 29.47 -5.79 -7.62
C LEU A 428 30.04 -6.05 -9.00
N LEU A 429 30.35 -5.01 -9.75
CA LEU A 429 31.01 -5.14 -11.05
C LEU A 429 32.40 -4.52 -10.97
N PRO A 430 33.43 -5.23 -11.43
CA PRO A 430 34.81 -4.75 -11.44
C PRO A 430 35.01 -3.55 -12.35
#